data_587400f1c1d1b1e34323672b504fc627
#
_entry.id   587400f1c1d1b1e34323672b504fc627
#
_cell.length_a   1.000
_cell.length_b   1.000
_cell.length_c   1.000
_cell.angle_alpha   90.00
_cell.angle_beta   90.00
_cell.angle_gamma   90.00
#
_symmetry.space_group_name_H-M   'P 1'
#
loop_
_entity.id
_entity.type
_entity.pdbx_description
1 polymer ?
#
loop_
_entity_poly.entity_id
_entity_poly.type
_entity_poly.pdbx_seq_one_letter_code
_entity_poly.pdbx_strand_id
1 'polypeptide(L)'
;REIDRKILLKLLDKKGTFIISLGGGTPCYFDNMEIIQKKTDLSFYINLDSKVLASRLFKRKQTRPLIKSIESEQEMLIFVNKHLFERNLFYQKAQYIIDCGENDIKKTCKSIMQILEKNSF
;
A
#
# COMPACT_ATOMS: atom_id res chain seq x y z
N ARG A 1 -2.08 -10.82 -12.81
CA ARG A 1 -0.83 -10.04 -12.54
C ARG A 1 -0.25 -9.39 -13.78
N GLU A 2 -0.35 -10.04 -14.92
CA GLU A 2 0.08 -9.43 -16.18
C GLU A 2 -0.78 -8.22 -16.57
N ILE A 3 -2.08 -8.28 -16.30
CA ILE A 3 -3.01 -7.18 -16.54
C ILE A 3 -2.68 -6.00 -15.61
N ASP A 4 -2.43 -6.28 -14.33
CA ASP A 4 -2.01 -5.27 -13.37
C ASP A 4 -0.76 -4.53 -13.86
N ARG A 5 0.22 -5.28 -14.34
CA ARG A 5 1.46 -4.73 -14.87
C ARG A 5 1.22 -3.83 -16.08
N LYS A 6 0.42 -4.27 -17.03
CA LYS A 6 0.10 -3.48 -18.22
C LYS A 6 -0.56 -2.16 -17.86
N ILE A 7 -1.49 -2.19 -16.91
CA ILE A 7 -2.17 -0.99 -16.43
C ILE A 7 -1.19 -0.07 -15.72
N LEU A 8 -0.33 -0.62 -14.85
CA LEU A 8 0.68 0.15 -14.15
C LEU A 8 1.60 0.89 -15.13
N LEU A 9 2.12 0.20 -16.14
CA LEU A 9 3.00 0.81 -17.15
C LEU A 9 2.31 1.94 -17.89
N LYS A 10 1.05 1.76 -18.26
CA LYS A 10 0.25 2.81 -18.89
C LYS A 10 0.09 4.03 -17.99
N LEU A 11 -0.24 3.81 -16.72
CA LEU A 11 -0.46 4.90 -15.77
C LEU A 11 0.83 5.68 -15.51
N LEU A 12 1.96 4.98 -15.38
CA LEU A 12 3.24 5.62 -15.13
C LEU A 12 3.75 6.45 -16.33
N ASP A 13 3.33 6.11 -17.53
CA ASP A 13 3.67 6.87 -18.74
C ASP A 13 2.69 7.99 -19.06
N LYS A 14 1.59 8.09 -18.32
CA LYS A 14 0.58 9.11 -18.52
C LYS A 14 1.13 10.49 -18.16
N LYS A 15 0.87 11.48 -19.01
CA LYS A 15 1.26 12.87 -18.76
C LYS A 15 0.28 13.56 -17.83
N GLY A 16 0.78 14.53 -17.08
CA GLY A 16 -0.02 15.34 -16.16
C GLY A 16 0.19 14.97 -14.70
N THR A 17 -0.58 15.61 -13.84
CA THR A 17 -0.53 15.41 -12.39
C THR A 17 -1.66 14.50 -11.96
N PHE A 18 -1.37 13.40 -11.30
CA PHE A 18 -2.37 12.47 -10.82
C PHE A 18 -1.83 11.63 -9.66
N ILE A 19 -2.75 10.99 -8.95
CA ILE A 19 -2.43 10.10 -7.83
C ILE A 19 -2.81 8.68 -8.26
N ILE A 20 -1.89 7.74 -8.03
CA ILE A 20 -2.13 6.33 -8.27
C ILE A 20 -2.21 5.62 -6.92
N SER A 21 -3.32 4.94 -6.66
CA SER A 21 -3.44 4.05 -5.51
C SER A 21 -3.33 2.61 -6.00
N LEU A 22 -2.32 1.91 -5.54
CA LEU A 22 -2.03 0.54 -5.97
C LEU A 22 -2.69 -0.48 -5.06
N GLY A 23 -3.13 -1.59 -5.66
CA GLY A 23 -3.44 -2.78 -4.88
C GLY A 23 -2.18 -3.31 -4.19
N GLY A 24 -2.35 -3.91 -3.02
CA GLY A 24 -1.21 -4.34 -2.19
C GLY A 24 -0.26 -5.33 -2.86
N GLY A 25 -0.73 -6.12 -3.80
CA GLY A 25 0.11 -7.08 -4.51
C GLY A 25 0.88 -6.48 -5.69
N THR A 26 0.40 -5.39 -6.27
CA THR A 26 0.99 -4.82 -7.49
C THR A 26 2.50 -4.55 -7.39
N PRO A 27 3.02 -3.93 -6.32
CA PRO A 27 4.46 -3.69 -6.21
C PRO A 27 5.29 -4.97 -6.03
N CYS A 28 4.67 -6.07 -5.66
CA CYS A 28 5.36 -7.30 -5.24
C CYS A 28 5.65 -8.26 -6.38
N TYR A 29 5.19 -7.98 -7.58
CA TYR A 29 5.33 -8.88 -8.74
C TYR A 29 6.20 -8.28 -9.81
N PHE A 30 6.89 -9.14 -10.54
CA PHE A 30 7.80 -8.75 -11.62
C PHE A 30 8.82 -7.73 -11.10
N ASP A 31 9.19 -6.77 -11.93
CA ASP A 31 10.03 -5.63 -11.56
C ASP A 31 9.22 -4.36 -11.31
N ASN A 32 7.95 -4.51 -10.94
CA ASN A 32 7.03 -3.38 -10.79
C ASN A 32 7.57 -2.30 -9.85
N MET A 33 8.10 -2.69 -8.68
CA MET A 33 8.62 -1.71 -7.73
C MET A 33 9.84 -0.96 -8.27
N GLU A 34 10.71 -1.64 -8.99
CA GLU A 34 11.86 -0.99 -9.64
C GLU A 34 11.42 0.04 -10.67
N ILE A 35 10.39 -0.29 -11.45
CA ILE A 35 9.83 0.64 -12.44
C ILE A 35 9.21 1.85 -11.75
N ILE A 36 8.48 1.64 -10.67
CA ILE A 36 7.90 2.73 -9.89
C ILE A 36 9.01 3.67 -9.40
N GLN A 37 10.08 3.12 -8.82
CA GLN A 37 11.21 3.90 -8.33
C GLN A 37 11.90 4.73 -9.43
N LYS A 38 11.97 4.19 -10.64
CA LYS A 38 12.56 4.90 -11.78
C LYS A 38 11.67 6.02 -12.33
N LYS A 39 10.35 5.87 -12.20
CA LYS A 39 9.38 6.80 -12.76
C LYS A 39 9.00 7.95 -11.82
N THR A 40 9.15 7.77 -10.53
CA THR A 40 8.78 8.80 -9.56
C THR A 40 9.61 8.73 -8.29
N ASP A 41 9.88 9.91 -7.71
CA ASP A 41 10.45 10.05 -6.37
C ASP A 41 9.35 10.21 -5.31
N LEU A 42 8.09 10.16 -5.71
CA LEU A 42 6.94 10.40 -4.82
C LEU A 42 6.12 9.12 -4.64
N SER A 43 6.77 8.05 -4.22
CA SER A 43 6.09 6.82 -3.82
C SER A 43 5.97 6.77 -2.30
N PHE A 44 4.80 6.35 -1.82
CA PHE A 44 4.46 6.34 -0.40
C PHE A 44 4.00 4.96 0.02
N TYR A 45 4.57 4.47 1.10
CA TYR A 45 4.05 3.30 1.81
C TYR A 45 3.35 3.80 3.08
N ILE A 46 2.04 3.62 3.12
CA ILE A 46 1.25 3.95 4.31
C ILE A 46 1.30 2.74 5.23
N ASN A 47 2.15 2.83 6.25
CA ASN A 47 2.42 1.74 7.17
C ASN A 47 1.50 1.84 8.38
N LEU A 48 0.77 0.77 8.64
CA LEU A 48 -0.15 0.68 9.75
C LEU A 48 0.22 -0.54 10.60
N ASP A 49 0.07 -0.42 11.91
CA ASP A 49 0.31 -1.54 12.82
C ASP A 49 -0.53 -2.77 12.41
N SER A 50 0.09 -3.94 12.42
CA SER A 50 -0.55 -5.17 11.96
C SER A 50 -1.80 -5.54 12.78
N LYS A 51 -1.84 -5.20 14.05
CA LYS A 51 -3.02 -5.43 14.90
C LYS A 51 -4.20 -4.57 14.46
N VAL A 52 -3.93 -3.32 14.10
CA VAL A 52 -4.95 -2.40 13.58
C VAL A 52 -5.47 -2.89 12.23
N LEU A 53 -4.56 -3.31 11.35
CA LEU A 53 -4.94 -3.89 10.06
C LEU A 53 -5.79 -5.15 10.24
N ALA A 54 -5.39 -6.04 11.12
CA ALA A 54 -6.13 -7.28 11.38
C ALA A 54 -7.54 -6.98 11.89
N SER A 55 -7.69 -6.03 12.80
CA SER A 55 -8.99 -5.62 13.32
C SER A 55 -9.88 -5.04 12.22
N ARG A 56 -9.35 -4.16 11.38
CA ARG A 56 -10.10 -3.57 10.27
C ARG A 56 -10.53 -4.60 9.24
N LEU A 57 -9.62 -5.51 8.88
CA LEU A 57 -9.92 -6.56 7.91
C LEU A 57 -10.95 -7.55 8.45
N PHE A 58 -10.85 -7.89 9.73
CA PHE A 58 -11.80 -8.80 10.35
C PHE A 58 -13.23 -8.25 10.31
N LYS A 59 -13.40 -6.96 10.56
CA LYS A 59 -14.70 -6.28 10.48
C LYS A 59 -15.26 -6.25 9.07
N ARG A 60 -14.41 -6.32 8.05
CA ARG A 60 -14.80 -6.22 6.62
C ARG A 60 -14.58 -7.51 5.83
N LYS A 61 -14.32 -8.63 6.51
CA LYS A 61 -13.96 -9.90 5.85
C LYS A 61 -15.04 -10.42 4.89
N GLN A 62 -16.30 -10.12 5.14
CA GLN A 62 -17.40 -10.60 4.31
C GLN A 62 -17.36 -10.08 2.87
N THR A 63 -16.70 -8.96 2.64
CA THR A 63 -16.55 -8.37 1.31
C THR A 63 -15.30 -8.82 0.58
N ARG A 64 -14.46 -9.67 1.21
CA ARG A 64 -13.17 -10.10 0.67
C ARG A 64 -13.07 -11.63 0.65
N PRO A 65 -13.14 -12.27 -0.54
CA PRO A 65 -13.18 -13.72 -0.64
C PRO A 65 -12.03 -14.46 0.04
N LEU A 66 -10.80 -13.92 -0.04
CA LEU A 66 -9.61 -14.60 0.48
C LEU A 66 -9.58 -14.73 2.00
N ILE A 67 -10.27 -13.84 2.71
CA ILE A 67 -10.25 -13.77 4.18
C ILE A 67 -11.62 -14.04 4.81
N LYS A 68 -12.63 -14.32 3.99
CA LYS A 68 -14.01 -14.51 4.46
C LYS A 68 -14.14 -15.66 5.48
N SER A 69 -13.32 -16.71 5.33
CA SER A 69 -13.35 -17.89 6.19
C SER A 69 -12.58 -17.74 7.50
N ILE A 70 -11.87 -16.64 7.70
CA ILE A 70 -11.12 -16.41 8.95
C ILE A 70 -12.10 -16.09 10.07
N GLU A 71 -12.04 -16.89 11.16
CA GLU A 71 -13.05 -16.86 12.20
C GLU A 71 -12.74 -15.97 13.40
N SER A 72 -11.47 -15.57 13.59
CA SER A 72 -11.07 -14.74 14.74
C SER A 72 -10.10 -13.65 14.35
N GLU A 73 -10.02 -12.59 15.17
CA GLU A 73 -9.03 -11.53 14.98
C GLU A 73 -7.60 -12.06 15.16
N GLN A 74 -7.39 -13.07 16.01
CA GLN A 74 -6.08 -13.68 16.18
C GLN A 74 -5.62 -14.39 14.91
N GLU A 75 -6.51 -15.16 14.29
CA GLU A 75 -6.23 -15.78 12.99
C GLU A 75 -5.98 -14.73 11.91
N MET A 76 -6.75 -13.64 11.93
CA MET A 76 -6.55 -12.53 11.00
C MET A 76 -5.18 -11.88 11.21
N LEU A 77 -4.74 -11.71 12.45
CA LEU A 77 -3.42 -11.16 12.76
C LEU A 77 -2.29 -12.04 12.20
N ILE A 78 -2.41 -13.35 12.34
CA ILE A 78 -1.45 -14.31 11.78
C ILE A 78 -1.41 -14.19 10.27
N PHE A 79 -2.56 -14.10 9.62
CA PHE A 79 -2.68 -13.91 8.18
C PHE A 79 -2.00 -12.60 7.73
N VAL A 80 -2.30 -11.50 8.41
CA VAL A 80 -1.72 -10.18 8.10
C VAL A 80 -0.21 -10.19 8.28
N ASN A 81 0.28 -10.74 9.39
CA ASN A 81 1.73 -10.80 9.65
C ASN A 81 2.46 -11.61 8.60
N LYS A 82 1.90 -12.72 8.15
CA LYS A 82 2.46 -13.53 7.09
C LYS A 82 2.55 -12.76 5.77
N HIS A 83 1.46 -12.09 5.39
CA HIS A 83 1.42 -11.29 4.17
C HIS A 83 2.40 -10.12 4.22
N LEU A 84 2.47 -9.41 5.34
CA LEU A 84 3.41 -8.31 5.49
C LEU A 84 4.86 -8.79 5.47
N PHE A 85 5.14 -9.93 6.09
CA PHE A 85 6.48 -10.51 6.05
C PHE A 85 6.94 -10.77 4.61
N GLU A 86 6.06 -11.30 3.78
CA GLU A 86 6.34 -11.60 2.37
C GLU A 86 6.45 -10.33 1.51
N ARG A 87 5.68 -9.29 1.83
CA ARG A 87 5.53 -8.08 1.00
C ARG A 87 6.37 -6.89 1.44
N ASN A 88 6.75 -6.82 2.70
CA ASN A 88 7.50 -5.66 3.23
C ASN A 88 8.80 -5.39 2.50
N LEU A 89 9.45 -6.42 1.97
CA LEU A 89 10.65 -6.25 1.18
C LEU A 89 10.43 -5.27 0.02
N PHE A 90 9.25 -5.32 -0.59
CA PHE A 90 8.87 -4.43 -1.68
C PHE A 90 8.35 -3.09 -1.15
N TYR A 91 7.52 -3.10 -0.13
CA TYR A 91 6.93 -1.88 0.44
C TYR A 91 7.98 -0.94 1.02
N GLN A 92 9.04 -1.49 1.63
CA GLN A 92 10.12 -0.70 2.20
C GLN A 92 10.94 0.04 1.14
N LYS A 93 10.80 -0.30 -0.13
CA LYS A 93 11.45 0.39 -1.23
C LYS A 93 10.74 1.69 -1.64
N ALA A 94 9.58 1.99 -1.08
CA ALA A 94 8.92 3.27 -1.30
C ALA A 94 9.85 4.41 -0.86
N GLN A 95 9.78 5.54 -1.56
CA GLN A 95 10.59 6.71 -1.25
C GLN A 95 10.28 7.26 0.15
N TYR A 96 9.02 7.21 0.53
CA TYR A 96 8.56 7.68 1.84
C TYR A 96 7.73 6.60 2.53
N ILE A 97 8.01 6.40 3.81
CA ILE A 97 7.23 5.50 4.65
C ILE A 97 6.50 6.38 5.66
N ILE A 98 5.17 6.33 5.63
CA ILE A 98 4.32 7.11 6.51
C ILE A 98 3.75 6.17 7.57
N ASP A 99 4.21 6.32 8.80
CA ASP A 99 3.67 5.56 9.92
C ASP A 99 2.36 6.20 10.38
N CYS A 100 1.29 5.41 10.32
CA CYS A 100 -0.04 5.88 10.64
C CYS A 100 -0.48 5.36 11.99
N GLY A 101 -1.04 6.26 12.78
CA GLY A 101 -1.76 5.89 13.99
C GLY A 101 -3.15 5.34 13.67
N GLU A 102 -3.79 4.83 14.70
CA GLU A 102 -5.16 4.34 14.61
C GLU A 102 -6.13 5.48 14.26
N ASN A 103 -6.94 5.30 13.21
CA ASN A 103 -8.01 6.22 12.81
C ASN A 103 -7.58 7.67 12.47
N ASP A 104 -6.35 7.88 12.01
CA ASP A 104 -5.85 9.23 11.80
C ASP A 104 -5.60 9.55 10.32
N ILE A 105 -6.66 9.50 9.53
CA ILE A 105 -6.63 9.82 8.10
C ILE A 105 -6.14 11.25 7.86
N LYS A 106 -6.62 12.22 8.66
CA LYS A 106 -6.24 13.62 8.50
C LYS A 106 -4.75 13.84 8.72
N LYS A 107 -4.18 13.21 9.74
CA LYS A 107 -2.75 13.30 10.03
C LYS A 107 -1.90 12.68 8.94
N THR A 108 -2.33 11.53 8.41
CA THR A 108 -1.67 10.88 7.29
C THR A 108 -1.68 11.76 6.06
N CYS A 109 -2.82 12.31 5.69
CA CYS A 109 -2.94 13.25 4.56
C CYS A 109 -2.05 14.47 4.74
N LYS A 110 -2.01 15.03 5.94
CA LYS A 110 -1.16 16.19 6.26
C LYS A 110 0.31 15.87 6.07
N SER A 111 0.75 14.70 6.51
CA SER A 111 2.15 14.24 6.32
C SER A 111 2.51 14.14 4.84
N ILE A 112 1.62 13.55 4.03
CA ILE A 112 1.82 13.43 2.60
C ILE A 112 1.86 14.80 1.94
N MET A 113 0.93 15.70 2.29
CA MET A 113 0.89 17.06 1.74
C MET A 113 2.16 17.84 2.06
N GLN A 114 2.69 17.72 3.28
CA GLN A 114 3.95 18.39 3.66
C GLN A 114 5.12 17.90 2.79
N ILE A 115 5.17 16.61 2.49
CA ILE A 115 6.21 16.05 1.62
C ILE A 115 6.05 16.57 0.19
N LEU A 116 4.83 16.61 -0.32
CA LEU A 116 4.55 17.14 -1.65
C LEU A 116 4.96 18.62 -1.77
N GLU A 117 4.65 19.43 -0.78
CA GLU A 117 5.03 20.84 -0.74
C GLU A 117 6.55 21.03 -0.77
N LYS A 118 7.30 20.22 0.00
CA LYS A 118 8.77 20.26 0.00
C LYS A 118 9.38 19.92 -1.35
N ASN A 119 8.69 19.14 -2.16
CA ASN A 119 9.14 18.73 -3.49
C ASN A 119 8.57 19.62 -4.59
N SER A 120 8.07 20.78 -4.25
CA SER A 120 7.51 21.78 -5.18
C SER A 120 6.41 21.21 -6.08
N PHE A 121 5.63 20.34 -5.49
CA PHE A 121 4.55 19.66 -6.22
C PHE A 121 3.23 20.42 -6.14
#